data_416401c6f44a905f3ce1d1aade766ff3
#
_entry.id   416401c6f44a905f3ce1d1aade766ff3
#
_cell.length_a   1.000
_cell.length_b   1.000
_cell.length_c   1.000
_cell.angle_alpha   90.00
_cell.angle_beta   90.00
_cell.angle_gamma   90.00
#
_symmetry.space_group_name_H-M   'P 1'
#
loop_
_entity.id
_entity.type
_entity.pdbx_description
1 polymer ?
#
loop_
_entity_poly.entity_id
_entity_poly.type
_entity_poly.pdbx_seq_one_letter_code
_entity_poly.pdbx_strand_id
1 'polypeptide(L)'
;SADSHEPAEEVYLDAAKHRTGDIWHCHIQGLGAGALYLYRVDGPYIPEKGLRFNAHKMLLDPYAKALTDISKWDMMAAMGYNPNMPDEDLSFSYTEDFKDHPKCIVVDDEFDWQGDRPLNFPLRFSVLYEAHVRGLTKDASSGVAHPGTYRGLIEKIPYLKE
;
A
#
# COMPACT_ATOMS: atom_id res chain seq x y z
N SER A 1 -0.17 11.62 -11.95
CA SER A 1 0.95 12.05 -11.11
C SER A 1 0.61 11.87 -9.63
N ALA A 2 1.61 11.59 -8.78
CA ALA A 2 1.41 11.47 -7.33
C ALA A 2 0.88 12.77 -6.71
N ASP A 3 1.28 13.91 -7.27
CA ASP A 3 0.86 15.25 -6.83
C ASP A 3 -0.38 15.77 -7.58
N SER A 4 -1.11 14.92 -8.32
CA SER A 4 -2.34 15.33 -9.00
C SER A 4 -3.43 15.65 -7.99
N HIS A 5 -4.20 16.72 -8.26
CA HIS A 5 -5.34 17.13 -7.45
C HIS A 5 -6.64 16.42 -7.84
N GLU A 6 -6.65 15.78 -9.00
CA GLU A 6 -7.82 15.10 -9.57
C GLU A 6 -7.37 13.78 -10.21
N PRO A 7 -8.22 12.76 -10.24
CA PRO A 7 -7.97 11.54 -10.98
C PRO A 7 -7.89 11.84 -12.49
N ALA A 8 -7.04 11.11 -13.19
CA ALA A 8 -7.00 11.19 -14.66
C ALA A 8 -8.21 10.51 -15.30
N GLU A 9 -8.72 9.47 -14.65
CA GLU A 9 -9.86 8.68 -15.07
C GLU A 9 -10.54 8.05 -13.86
N GLU A 10 -11.86 7.96 -13.89
CA GLU A 10 -12.66 7.21 -12.92
C GLU A 10 -13.43 6.10 -13.64
N VAL A 11 -13.28 4.88 -13.15
CA VAL A 11 -13.94 3.70 -13.69
C VAL A 11 -14.99 3.20 -12.71
N TYR A 12 -16.27 3.30 -13.11
CA TYR A 12 -17.38 2.81 -12.32
C TYR A 12 -17.51 1.29 -12.44
N LEU A 13 -17.54 0.61 -11.32
CA LEU A 13 -17.75 -0.83 -11.26
C LEU A 13 -19.27 -1.12 -11.15
N ASP A 14 -19.83 -1.67 -12.22
CA ASP A 14 -21.22 -2.14 -12.28
C ASP A 14 -21.31 -3.54 -11.67
N ALA A 15 -22.16 -3.72 -10.66
CA ALA A 15 -22.33 -4.99 -9.97
C ALA A 15 -22.71 -6.17 -10.91
N ALA A 16 -23.41 -5.89 -11.99
CA ALA A 16 -23.80 -6.93 -12.96
C ALA A 16 -22.66 -7.43 -13.84
N LYS A 17 -21.58 -6.62 -13.99
CA LYS A 17 -20.45 -6.91 -14.89
C LYS A 17 -19.13 -7.11 -14.16
N HIS A 18 -18.97 -6.42 -13.03
CA HIS A 18 -17.68 -6.29 -12.36
C HIS A 18 -17.68 -6.90 -10.95
N ARG A 19 -18.64 -7.82 -10.68
CA ARG A 19 -18.73 -8.50 -9.40
C ARG A 19 -18.91 -10.01 -9.59
N THR A 20 -18.12 -10.79 -8.86
CA THR A 20 -18.27 -12.25 -8.75
C THR A 20 -18.31 -12.61 -7.28
N GLY A 21 -19.47 -13.06 -6.79
CA GLY A 21 -19.68 -13.23 -5.35
C GLY A 21 -19.55 -11.89 -4.63
N ASP A 22 -18.59 -11.79 -3.71
CA ASP A 22 -18.30 -10.56 -2.97
C ASP A 22 -17.06 -9.81 -3.48
N ILE A 23 -16.47 -10.28 -4.57
CA ILE A 23 -15.27 -9.69 -5.16
C ILE A 23 -15.64 -8.78 -6.31
N TRP A 24 -15.23 -7.50 -6.22
CA TRP A 24 -15.32 -6.54 -7.29
C TRP A 24 -14.03 -6.56 -8.11
N HIS A 25 -14.16 -6.52 -9.43
CA HIS A 25 -13.03 -6.60 -10.35
C HIS A 25 -13.32 -5.91 -11.66
N CYS A 26 -12.29 -5.38 -12.29
CA CYS A 26 -12.32 -4.96 -13.70
C CYS A 26 -10.94 -5.14 -14.32
N HIS A 27 -10.91 -5.20 -15.63
CA HIS A 27 -9.68 -5.14 -16.40
C HIS A 27 -9.60 -3.76 -17.07
N ILE A 28 -8.54 -3.02 -16.80
CA ILE A 28 -8.31 -1.69 -17.39
C ILE A 28 -7.15 -1.83 -18.37
N GLN A 29 -7.49 -1.69 -19.66
CA GLN A 29 -6.50 -1.82 -20.71
C GLN A 29 -5.50 -0.66 -20.69
N GLY A 30 -4.21 -0.97 -20.85
CA GLY A 30 -3.14 0.03 -20.91
C GLY A 30 -2.60 0.48 -19.54
N LEU A 31 -3.16 0.01 -18.43
CA LEU A 31 -2.56 0.17 -17.11
C LEU A 31 -1.46 -0.86 -16.88
N GLY A 32 -0.26 -0.39 -16.56
CA GLY A 32 0.90 -1.23 -16.29
C GLY A 32 1.66 -0.78 -15.04
N ALA A 33 2.81 -1.37 -14.81
CA ALA A 33 3.68 -1.03 -13.69
C ALA A 33 3.96 0.48 -13.61
N GLY A 34 3.90 1.03 -12.39
CA GLY A 34 4.00 2.46 -12.12
C GLY A 34 2.68 3.23 -12.19
N ALA A 35 1.58 2.63 -12.67
CA ALA A 35 0.27 3.27 -12.61
C ALA A 35 -0.17 3.47 -11.16
N LEU A 36 -0.80 4.61 -10.89
CA LEU A 36 -1.32 4.95 -9.56
C LEU A 36 -2.82 4.76 -9.53
N TYR A 37 -3.34 4.18 -8.46
CA TYR A 37 -4.77 3.96 -8.30
C TYR A 37 -5.23 4.07 -6.85
N LEU A 38 -6.52 4.34 -6.70
CA LEU A 38 -7.25 4.33 -5.44
C LEU A 38 -8.65 3.80 -5.68
N TYR A 39 -9.35 3.48 -4.61
CA TYR A 39 -10.76 3.13 -4.67
C TYR A 39 -11.63 4.21 -4.03
N ARG A 40 -12.85 4.35 -4.52
CA ARG A 40 -13.97 4.99 -3.85
C ARG A 40 -15.07 3.97 -3.65
N VAL A 41 -15.73 4.04 -2.53
CA VAL A 41 -16.90 3.18 -2.27
C VAL A 41 -18.06 4.06 -1.83
N ASP A 42 -19.14 3.97 -2.58
CA ASP A 42 -20.40 4.65 -2.26
C ASP A 42 -21.40 3.64 -1.67
N GLY A 43 -22.28 4.13 -0.82
CA GLY A 43 -23.29 3.31 -0.15
C GLY A 43 -23.97 4.03 1.01
N PRO A 44 -24.78 3.32 1.80
CA PRO A 44 -25.48 3.92 2.91
C PRO A 44 -24.54 4.38 4.03
N TYR A 45 -24.76 5.60 4.53
CA TYR A 45 -24.12 6.11 5.73
C TYR A 45 -25.09 6.05 6.90
N ILE A 46 -24.99 5.01 7.70
CA ILE A 46 -25.82 4.73 8.89
C ILE A 46 -24.89 4.25 9.99
N PRO A 47 -24.16 5.16 10.67
CA PRO A 47 -23.11 4.81 11.64
C PRO A 47 -23.60 3.92 12.77
N GLU A 48 -24.85 4.11 13.23
CA GLU A 48 -25.44 3.31 14.30
C GLU A 48 -25.61 1.82 13.94
N LYS A 49 -25.59 1.53 12.63
CA LYS A 49 -25.62 0.16 12.08
C LYS A 49 -24.24 -0.31 11.58
N GLY A 50 -23.19 0.48 11.81
CA GLY A 50 -21.83 0.20 11.34
C GLY A 50 -21.61 0.47 9.85
N LEU A 51 -22.57 1.08 9.15
CA LEU A 51 -22.46 1.42 7.72
C LEU A 51 -21.90 2.84 7.59
N ARG A 52 -20.68 2.96 7.08
CA ARG A 52 -19.94 4.23 6.98
C ARG A 52 -19.38 4.46 5.58
N PHE A 53 -20.16 4.15 4.53
CA PHE A 53 -19.74 4.42 3.16
C PHE A 53 -19.65 5.91 2.93
N ASN A 54 -18.56 6.37 2.31
CA ASN A 54 -18.34 7.79 2.03
C ASN A 54 -17.51 7.95 0.75
N ALA A 55 -18.16 8.32 -0.33
CA ALA A 55 -17.52 8.51 -1.62
C ALA A 55 -16.54 9.69 -1.69
N HIS A 56 -16.50 10.57 -0.68
CA HIS A 56 -15.50 11.63 -0.57
C HIS A 56 -14.16 11.13 -0.04
N LYS A 57 -14.09 9.87 0.43
CA LYS A 57 -12.89 9.28 1.00
C LYS A 57 -12.26 8.28 0.07
N MET A 58 -10.96 8.47 -0.16
CA MET A 58 -10.15 7.51 -0.89
C MET A 58 -9.83 6.30 -0.01
N LEU A 59 -9.78 5.15 -0.62
CA LEU A 59 -9.40 3.90 0.03
C LEU A 59 -8.19 3.29 -0.66
N LEU A 60 -7.23 2.86 0.15
CA LEU A 60 -6.13 2.04 -0.31
C LEU A 60 -6.61 0.62 -0.58
N ASP A 61 -6.01 -0.02 -1.57
CA ASP A 61 -6.16 -1.44 -1.78
C ASP A 61 -5.41 -2.20 -0.68
N PRO A 62 -6.07 -3.04 0.12
CA PRO A 62 -5.40 -3.84 1.14
C PRO A 62 -4.40 -4.84 0.55
N TYR A 63 -4.46 -5.12 -0.75
CA TYR A 63 -3.52 -5.97 -1.48
C TYR A 63 -2.44 -5.18 -2.23
N ALA A 64 -2.39 -3.86 -2.09
CA ALA A 64 -1.36 -3.05 -2.74
C ALA A 64 0.03 -3.46 -2.29
N LYS A 65 0.94 -3.66 -3.24
CA LYS A 65 2.34 -4.04 -3.00
C LYS A 65 3.26 -2.85 -2.79
N ALA A 66 2.84 -1.67 -3.24
CA ALA A 66 3.58 -0.44 -3.04
C ALA A 66 2.63 0.76 -2.94
N LEU A 67 3.07 1.77 -2.20
CA LEU A 67 2.36 3.03 -2.02
C LEU A 67 3.28 4.19 -2.39
N THR A 68 2.69 5.33 -2.74
CA THR A 68 3.43 6.59 -2.81
C THR A 68 3.84 7.06 -1.41
N ASP A 69 4.60 8.16 -1.32
CA ASP A 69 5.03 8.73 -0.04
C ASP A 69 3.83 9.03 0.87
N ILE A 70 3.85 8.45 2.07
CA ILE A 70 2.81 8.63 3.09
C ILE A 70 3.06 9.84 3.99
N SER A 71 4.21 10.50 3.89
CA SER A 71 4.60 11.59 4.79
C SER A 71 3.73 12.85 4.65
N LYS A 72 3.04 12.98 3.52
CA LYS A 72 2.13 14.09 3.22
C LYS A 72 0.66 13.77 3.51
N TRP A 73 0.35 12.58 4.01
CA TRP A 73 -1.02 12.15 4.23
C TRP A 73 -1.71 13.02 5.29
N ASP A 74 -2.75 13.73 4.89
CA ASP A 74 -3.61 14.47 5.80
C ASP A 74 -4.62 13.53 6.47
N MET A 75 -4.26 13.04 7.65
CA MET A 75 -5.09 12.12 8.43
C MET A 75 -6.42 12.76 8.86
N MET A 76 -6.48 14.09 9.02
CA MET A 76 -7.72 14.78 9.38
C MET A 76 -8.67 14.84 8.18
N ALA A 77 -8.15 15.14 6.99
CA ALA A 77 -8.94 15.07 5.77
C ALA A 77 -9.44 13.67 5.47
N ALA A 78 -8.66 12.64 5.79
CA ALA A 78 -8.99 11.24 5.59
C ALA A 78 -10.11 10.70 6.52
N MET A 79 -10.45 11.43 7.60
CA MET A 79 -11.53 11.02 8.49
C MET A 79 -12.89 11.03 7.79
N GLY A 80 -13.62 9.92 7.89
CA GLY A 80 -14.98 9.78 7.32
C GLY A 80 -16.04 10.63 8.03
N TYR A 81 -15.72 11.21 9.18
CA TYR A 81 -16.58 12.06 9.99
C TYR A 81 -15.88 13.37 10.34
N ASN A 82 -16.61 14.35 10.86
CA ASN A 82 -16.04 15.61 11.31
C ASN A 82 -16.14 15.71 12.85
N PRO A 83 -15.00 15.59 13.58
CA PRO A 83 -15.00 15.57 15.04
C PRO A 83 -15.46 16.89 15.68
N ASN A 84 -15.57 17.98 14.92
CA ASN A 84 -16.02 19.28 15.39
C ASN A 84 -17.55 19.50 15.25
N MET A 85 -18.26 18.51 14.70
CA MET A 85 -19.72 18.56 14.63
C MET A 85 -20.36 18.04 15.92
N PRO A 86 -21.58 18.46 16.28
CA PRO A 86 -22.27 18.00 17.48
C PRO A 86 -22.44 16.48 17.59
N ASP A 87 -22.57 15.81 16.43
CA ASP A 87 -22.75 14.36 16.33
C ASP A 87 -21.37 13.62 16.29
N GLU A 88 -20.26 14.32 16.45
CA GLU A 88 -18.89 13.78 16.52
C GLU A 88 -18.63 12.69 15.47
N ASP A 89 -18.38 11.46 15.90
CA ASP A 89 -18.07 10.32 15.04
C ASP A 89 -19.28 9.75 14.28
N LEU A 90 -20.49 10.20 14.57
CA LEU A 90 -21.71 9.90 13.80
C LEU A 90 -21.91 10.86 12.63
N SER A 91 -21.21 11.99 12.62
CA SER A 91 -21.32 12.99 11.56
C SER A 91 -20.74 12.48 10.22
N PHE A 92 -21.12 13.12 9.12
CA PHE A 92 -20.58 12.80 7.78
C PHE A 92 -19.56 13.87 7.36
N SER A 93 -18.39 13.46 6.89
CA SER A 93 -17.39 14.37 6.35
C SER A 93 -17.53 14.51 4.83
N TYR A 94 -17.76 15.73 4.36
CA TYR A 94 -17.80 16.09 2.93
C TYR A 94 -16.42 16.51 2.38
N THR A 95 -15.39 16.48 3.20
CA THR A 95 -14.04 16.85 2.78
C THR A 95 -13.47 15.81 1.83
N GLU A 96 -13.02 16.24 0.67
CA GLU A 96 -12.34 15.39 -0.32
C GLU A 96 -10.87 15.22 0.10
N ASP A 97 -10.36 14.00 0.13
CA ASP A 97 -9.01 13.69 0.60
C ASP A 97 -8.05 13.21 -0.51
N PHE A 98 -8.49 13.16 -1.76
CA PHE A 98 -7.72 12.61 -2.88
C PHE A 98 -6.32 13.22 -3.02
N LYS A 99 -6.17 14.52 -2.79
CA LYS A 99 -4.93 15.26 -3.05
C LYS A 99 -3.75 14.72 -2.25
N ASP A 100 -3.90 14.65 -0.93
CA ASP A 100 -2.82 14.31 -0.01
C ASP A 100 -2.90 12.85 0.47
N HIS A 101 -3.84 12.08 -0.11
CA HIS A 101 -3.97 10.66 0.15
C HIS A 101 -2.85 9.88 -0.57
N PRO A 102 -2.12 8.95 0.10
CA PRO A 102 -1.18 8.07 -0.56
C PRO A 102 -1.90 7.22 -1.60
N LYS A 103 -1.22 6.93 -2.70
CA LYS A 103 -1.78 6.18 -3.83
C LYS A 103 -1.14 4.82 -3.93
N CYS A 104 -1.92 3.81 -4.24
CA CYS A 104 -1.44 2.49 -4.57
C CYS A 104 -0.68 2.51 -5.90
N ILE A 105 0.39 1.74 -6.00
CA ILE A 105 1.22 1.65 -7.21
C ILE A 105 1.07 0.24 -7.77
N VAL A 106 0.73 0.13 -9.04
CA VAL A 106 0.82 -1.14 -9.78
C VAL A 106 2.28 -1.51 -9.90
N VAL A 107 2.68 -2.67 -9.40
CA VAL A 107 4.05 -3.17 -9.50
C VAL A 107 4.13 -4.33 -10.48
N ASP A 108 5.27 -4.44 -11.15
CA ASP A 108 5.64 -5.63 -11.89
C ASP A 108 6.18 -6.66 -10.91
N ASP A 109 5.58 -7.84 -10.88
CA ASP A 109 5.97 -8.94 -9.99
C ASP A 109 6.98 -9.88 -10.63
N GLU A 110 7.30 -9.66 -11.90
CA GLU A 110 8.29 -10.47 -12.59
C GLU A 110 9.69 -10.17 -12.04
N PHE A 111 10.31 -11.17 -11.46
CA PHE A 111 11.68 -11.12 -10.99
C PHE A 111 12.45 -12.31 -11.55
N ASP A 112 13.54 -12.04 -12.26
CA ASP A 112 14.43 -13.08 -12.75
C ASP A 112 15.27 -13.65 -11.59
N TRP A 113 14.87 -14.81 -11.11
CA TRP A 113 15.57 -15.54 -10.06
C TRP A 113 16.85 -16.20 -10.56
N GLN A 114 17.21 -16.11 -11.84
CA GLN A 114 18.45 -16.66 -12.42
C GLN A 114 18.68 -18.15 -12.07
N GLY A 115 17.60 -18.89 -11.93
CA GLY A 115 17.64 -20.29 -11.58
C GLY A 115 17.74 -20.59 -10.08
N ASP A 116 17.74 -19.56 -9.21
CA ASP A 116 17.67 -19.75 -7.75
C ASP A 116 16.38 -20.50 -7.35
N ARG A 117 16.50 -21.36 -6.36
CA ARG A 117 15.41 -22.21 -5.87
C ARG A 117 15.43 -22.28 -4.34
N PRO A 118 14.25 -22.43 -3.70
CA PRO A 118 14.16 -22.68 -2.28
C PRO A 118 15.04 -23.90 -1.87
N LEU A 119 15.88 -23.71 -0.88
CA LEU A 119 16.81 -24.75 -0.39
C LEU A 119 16.07 -25.94 0.22
N ASN A 120 14.80 -25.77 0.65
CA ASN A 120 14.00 -26.79 1.36
C ASN A 120 14.76 -27.45 2.53
N PHE A 121 15.59 -26.65 3.21
CA PHE A 121 16.39 -27.13 4.32
C PHE A 121 15.49 -27.40 5.53
N PRO A 122 15.60 -28.56 6.20
CA PRO A 122 14.77 -28.85 7.36
C PRO A 122 14.99 -27.83 8.48
N LEU A 123 13.89 -27.29 9.05
CA LEU A 123 13.95 -26.25 10.08
C LEU A 123 14.82 -26.64 11.28
N ARG A 124 14.83 -27.92 11.67
CA ARG A 124 15.64 -28.45 12.78
C ARG A 124 17.15 -28.28 12.61
N PHE A 125 17.61 -28.03 11.39
CA PHE A 125 19.03 -27.79 11.07
C PHE A 125 19.29 -26.33 10.65
N SER A 126 18.27 -25.47 10.76
CA SER A 126 18.38 -24.08 10.35
C SER A 126 18.81 -23.21 11.54
N VAL A 127 19.66 -22.24 11.27
CA VAL A 127 19.96 -21.14 12.18
C VAL A 127 19.17 -19.91 11.70
N LEU A 128 18.39 -19.33 12.59
CA LEU A 128 17.63 -18.12 12.30
C LEU A 128 18.38 -16.91 12.85
N TYR A 129 18.71 -15.97 11.97
CA TYR A 129 19.33 -14.70 12.32
C TYR A 129 18.35 -13.57 12.01
N GLU A 130 17.73 -13.00 13.04
CA GLU A 130 16.85 -11.86 12.88
C GLU A 130 17.65 -10.56 12.87
N ALA A 131 17.48 -9.76 11.83
CA ALA A 131 18.16 -8.49 11.71
C ALA A 131 17.25 -7.42 11.06
N HIS A 132 17.36 -6.19 11.57
CA HIS A 132 16.74 -5.05 10.92
C HIS A 132 17.62 -4.60 9.73
N VAL A 133 17.09 -4.63 8.50
CA VAL A 133 17.85 -4.33 7.26
C VAL A 133 18.65 -3.03 7.37
N ARG A 134 18.01 -1.94 7.82
CA ARG A 134 18.68 -0.65 7.99
C ARG A 134 19.72 -0.72 9.14
N GLY A 135 19.34 -1.29 10.29
CA GLY A 135 20.17 -1.33 11.48
C GLY A 135 21.47 -2.09 11.28
N LEU A 136 21.42 -3.22 10.56
CA LEU A 136 22.57 -4.11 10.37
C LEU A 136 23.76 -3.42 9.68
N THR A 137 23.49 -2.48 8.77
CA THR A 137 24.54 -1.87 7.94
C THR A 137 24.61 -0.35 8.02
N LYS A 138 23.78 0.31 8.85
CA LYS A 138 23.72 1.78 8.88
C LYS A 138 24.95 2.45 9.45
N ASP A 139 25.56 1.82 10.45
CA ASP A 139 26.77 2.33 11.08
C ASP A 139 27.97 2.22 10.14
N ALA A 140 28.88 3.20 10.22
CA ALA A 140 30.09 3.26 9.38
C ALA A 140 31.01 2.06 9.58
N SER A 141 31.01 1.43 10.77
CA SER A 141 31.78 0.22 11.06
C SER A 141 31.37 -0.98 10.22
N SER A 142 30.20 -0.95 9.59
CA SER A 142 29.74 -1.98 8.65
C SER A 142 30.64 -2.10 7.41
N GLY A 143 31.29 -1.00 7.00
CA GLY A 143 32.20 -0.96 5.85
C GLY A 143 31.55 -1.22 4.49
N VAL A 144 30.20 -1.11 4.38
CA VAL A 144 29.48 -1.35 3.12
C VAL A 144 29.34 -0.07 2.30
N ALA A 145 29.26 -0.19 0.99
CA ALA A 145 29.06 0.95 0.08
C ALA A 145 27.65 1.53 0.13
N HIS A 146 26.65 0.72 0.48
CA HIS A 146 25.23 1.11 0.50
C HIS A 146 24.60 0.94 1.91
N PRO A 147 25.03 1.72 2.93
CA PRO A 147 24.63 1.50 4.32
C PRO A 147 23.12 1.70 4.52
N GLY A 148 22.51 0.81 5.30
CA GLY A 148 21.10 0.87 5.67
C GLY A 148 20.12 0.49 4.55
N THR A 149 20.56 -0.23 3.54
CA THR A 149 19.76 -0.69 2.40
C THR A 149 19.85 -2.19 2.19
N TYR A 150 18.94 -2.75 1.37
CA TYR A 150 19.05 -4.15 0.93
C TYR A 150 20.36 -4.42 0.17
N ARG A 151 20.90 -3.46 -0.59
CA ARG A 151 22.20 -3.60 -1.24
C ARG A 151 23.33 -3.74 -0.23
N GLY A 152 23.31 -2.96 0.85
CA GLY A 152 24.26 -3.12 1.95
C GLY A 152 24.15 -4.48 2.64
N LEU A 153 22.92 -5.02 2.76
CA LEU A 153 22.72 -6.37 3.28
C LEU A 153 23.34 -7.44 2.36
N ILE A 154 23.21 -7.29 1.04
CA ILE A 154 23.84 -8.18 0.05
C ILE A 154 25.37 -8.19 0.25
N GLU A 155 25.99 -7.03 0.49
CA GLU A 155 27.43 -6.93 0.76
C GLU A 155 27.87 -7.68 2.04
N LYS A 156 26.93 -7.96 2.96
CA LYS A 156 27.15 -8.75 4.19
C LYS A 156 26.92 -10.26 4.02
N ILE A 157 26.52 -10.73 2.85
CA ILE A 157 26.34 -12.19 2.62
C ILE A 157 27.58 -13.01 2.97
N PRO A 158 28.82 -12.61 2.61
CA PRO A 158 30.01 -13.37 3.04
C PRO A 158 30.09 -13.54 4.56
N TYR A 159 29.91 -12.46 5.32
CA TYR A 159 29.89 -12.50 6.78
C TYR A 159 28.78 -13.41 7.35
N LEU A 160 27.59 -13.41 6.73
CA LEU A 160 26.48 -14.24 7.19
C LEU A 160 26.66 -15.74 6.87
N LYS A 161 27.63 -16.08 6.02
CA LYS A 161 27.96 -17.44 5.66
C LYS A 161 29.06 -18.06 6.53
N GLU A 162 29.80 -17.26 7.27
CA GLU A 162 30.80 -17.67 8.25
C GLU A 162 30.15 -18.16 9.55
#